data_7e6121bcf6568eaf2f9ebec94827c127
#
_entry.id   7e6121bcf6568eaf2f9ebec94827c127
#
_cell.length_a   1.000
_cell.length_b   1.000
_cell.length_c   1.000
_cell.angle_alpha   90.00
_cell.angle_beta   90.00
_cell.angle_gamma   90.00
#
_symmetry.space_group_name_H-M   'P 1'
#
loop_
_entity.id
_entity.type
_entity.pdbx_description
1 polymer ?
#
loop_
_entity_poly.entity_id
_entity_poly.type
_entity_poly.pdbx_seq_one_letter_code
_entity_poly.pdbx_strand_id
1 'polypeptide(L)'
;MAGAYTASPKNILHLMRGEVFEIGGSTFFTLGGAVSHDRIYRTEGISWWPQEVPSKTELDHAIDTLAHHGNQVDYVLTHTCPLDALSEIRLHVNTWDEYANHSVEKALQAINDAIQYKDWYFGHWHMDFDHNQYHAMYNRVLRLK
;
A
#
# COMPACT_ATOMS: atom_id res chain seq x y z
N MET A 1 2.05 -1.21 20.82
CA MET A 1 0.98 -2.24 20.79
C MET A 1 1.11 -2.97 19.45
N ALA A 2 0.92 -4.30 19.39
CA ALA A 2 0.93 -5.03 18.13
C ALA A 2 -0.31 -4.64 17.32
N GLY A 3 -0.16 -4.42 16.01
CA GLY A 3 -1.25 -4.08 15.11
C GLY A 3 -2.31 -5.19 15.04
N ALA A 4 -3.53 -4.86 14.62
CA ALA A 4 -4.62 -5.82 14.47
C ALA A 4 -4.35 -6.77 13.28
N TYR A 5 -4.55 -8.07 13.49
CA TYR A 5 -4.38 -9.09 12.46
C TYR A 5 -5.49 -10.15 12.56
N THR A 6 -5.75 -10.82 11.46
CA THR A 6 -6.61 -12.00 11.42
C THR A 6 -5.77 -13.26 11.20
N ALA A 7 -5.95 -14.28 12.07
CA ALA A 7 -5.23 -15.53 11.97
C ALA A 7 -5.98 -16.54 11.08
N SER A 8 -5.25 -17.18 10.17
CA SER A 8 -5.71 -18.35 9.40
C SER A 8 -5.28 -19.65 10.10
N PRO A 9 -5.97 -20.80 9.87
CA PRO A 9 -5.67 -22.06 10.56
C PRO A 9 -4.29 -22.68 10.33
N LYS A 10 -3.37 -22.04 9.59
CA LYS A 10 -2.04 -22.58 9.25
C LYS A 10 -0.90 -21.59 9.52
N ASN A 11 -0.95 -20.85 10.60
CA ASN A 11 0.09 -19.85 10.95
C ASN A 11 0.28 -18.75 9.89
N ILE A 12 -0.77 -18.44 9.13
CA ILE A 12 -0.80 -17.30 8.22
C ILE A 12 -1.49 -16.16 8.94
N LEU A 13 -0.83 -15.02 9.01
CA LEU A 13 -1.37 -13.80 9.59
C LEU A 13 -1.69 -12.82 8.46
N HIS A 14 -2.93 -12.33 8.42
CA HIS A 14 -3.32 -11.22 7.57
C HIS A 14 -3.10 -9.93 8.36
N LEU A 15 -2.15 -9.11 7.92
CA LEU A 15 -1.88 -7.79 8.49
C LEU A 15 -2.98 -6.82 8.05
N MET A 16 -3.74 -6.31 9.02
CA MET A 16 -4.86 -5.40 8.72
C MET A 16 -4.32 -4.06 8.21
N ARG A 17 -5.07 -3.43 7.31
CA ARG A 17 -4.71 -2.10 6.78
C ARG A 17 -4.81 -1.01 7.85
N GLY A 18 -3.93 -0.01 7.77
CA GLY A 18 -3.88 1.11 8.69
C GLY A 18 -3.15 0.83 10.01
N GLU A 19 -2.44 -0.30 10.10
CA GLU A 19 -1.76 -0.74 11.31
C GLU A 19 -0.24 -0.68 11.18
N VAL A 20 0.45 -0.58 12.32
CA VAL A 20 1.90 -0.73 12.42
C VAL A 20 2.23 -2.02 13.15
N PHE A 21 3.09 -2.82 12.56
CA PHE A 21 3.55 -4.12 13.08
C PHE A 21 5.04 -4.06 13.38
N GLU A 22 5.46 -4.72 14.45
CA GLU A 22 6.87 -4.99 14.71
C GLU A 22 7.19 -6.44 14.30
N ILE A 23 8.06 -6.61 13.31
CA ILE A 23 8.45 -7.92 12.76
C ILE A 23 9.98 -7.96 12.66
N GLY A 24 10.62 -8.88 13.38
CA GLY A 24 12.07 -9.06 13.31
C GLY A 24 12.87 -7.85 13.78
N GLY A 25 12.32 -7.00 14.64
CA GLY A 25 12.96 -5.80 15.14
C GLY A 25 12.84 -4.57 14.22
N SER A 26 12.02 -4.65 13.18
CA SER A 26 11.69 -3.53 12.30
C SER A 26 10.19 -3.23 12.35
N THR A 27 9.83 -1.97 12.14
CA THR A 27 8.43 -1.52 12.11
C THR A 27 7.91 -1.43 10.69
N PHE A 28 6.69 -1.95 10.48
CA PHE A 28 6.02 -2.01 9.18
C PHE A 28 4.64 -1.35 9.27
N PHE A 29 4.43 -0.28 8.52
CA PHE A 29 3.09 0.24 8.30
C PHE A 29 2.45 -0.45 7.09
N THR A 30 1.18 -0.83 7.20
CA THR A 30 0.45 -1.54 6.15
C THR A 30 -0.82 -0.81 5.75
N LEU A 31 -1.03 -0.61 4.45
CA LEU A 31 -2.29 -0.06 3.91
C LEU A 31 -2.61 -0.70 2.55
N GLY A 32 -3.37 -1.79 2.58
CA GLY A 32 -3.84 -2.46 1.38
C GLY A 32 -4.98 -1.72 0.69
N GLY A 33 -5.14 -2.00 -0.60
CA GLY A 33 -6.23 -1.51 -1.44
C GLY A 33 -5.78 -0.62 -2.59
N ALA A 34 -6.59 -0.63 -3.65
CA ALA A 34 -6.44 0.20 -4.84
C ALA A 34 -7.77 0.32 -5.57
N VAL A 35 -7.86 1.25 -6.51
CA VAL A 35 -8.95 1.27 -7.49
C VAL A 35 -8.55 0.38 -8.67
N SER A 36 -9.29 -0.70 -8.91
CA SER A 36 -9.04 -1.60 -10.05
C SER A 36 -9.28 -0.89 -11.38
N HIS A 37 -8.27 -0.82 -12.25
CA HIS A 37 -8.37 -0.18 -13.58
C HIS A 37 -9.29 -0.95 -14.53
N ASP A 38 -9.37 -2.26 -14.38
CA ASP A 38 -10.19 -3.18 -15.21
C ASP A 38 -11.61 -3.39 -14.68
N ARG A 39 -12.07 -2.54 -13.77
CA ARG A 39 -13.38 -2.61 -13.09
C ARG A 39 -14.57 -2.71 -14.06
N ILE A 40 -14.46 -2.07 -15.24
CA ILE A 40 -15.49 -2.13 -16.28
C ILE A 40 -15.69 -3.53 -16.87
N TYR A 41 -14.70 -4.42 -16.73
CA TYR A 41 -14.74 -5.82 -17.18
C TYR A 41 -15.05 -6.80 -16.05
N ARG A 42 -15.27 -6.31 -14.83
CA ARG A 42 -15.47 -7.13 -13.63
C ARG A 42 -16.90 -7.01 -13.12
N THR A 43 -17.36 -7.99 -12.35
CA THR A 43 -18.68 -8.02 -11.72
C THR A 43 -18.53 -7.79 -10.21
N GLU A 44 -19.27 -6.81 -9.69
CA GLU A 44 -19.28 -6.52 -8.25
C GLU A 44 -19.77 -7.73 -7.44
N GLY A 45 -19.09 -8.03 -6.35
CA GLY A 45 -19.39 -9.15 -5.47
C GLY A 45 -18.94 -10.52 -6.00
N ILE A 46 -18.32 -10.58 -7.21
CA ILE A 46 -17.77 -11.81 -7.82
C ILE A 46 -16.29 -11.68 -8.13
N SER A 47 -15.88 -10.61 -8.78
CA SER A 47 -14.50 -10.41 -9.22
C SER A 47 -13.89 -9.06 -8.82
N TRP A 48 -14.65 -8.19 -8.18
CA TRP A 48 -14.17 -7.01 -7.44
C TRP A 48 -15.19 -6.62 -6.35
N TRP A 49 -14.70 -5.89 -5.36
CA TRP A 49 -15.52 -5.43 -4.22
C TRP A 49 -15.22 -3.96 -3.93
N PRO A 50 -16.25 -3.13 -3.59
CA PRO A 50 -16.04 -1.74 -3.18
C PRO A 50 -15.06 -1.57 -2.01
N GLN A 51 -14.98 -2.59 -1.14
CA GLN A 51 -14.08 -2.63 0.01
C GLN A 51 -12.60 -2.77 -0.36
N GLU A 52 -12.26 -2.98 -1.64
CA GLU A 52 -10.88 -2.90 -2.12
C GLU A 52 -10.32 -1.49 -1.95
N VAL A 53 -11.19 -0.47 -2.05
CA VAL A 53 -10.81 0.93 -1.79
C VAL A 53 -10.90 1.22 -0.29
N PRO A 54 -9.84 1.72 0.35
CA PRO A 54 -9.89 2.13 1.74
C PRO A 54 -10.98 3.18 1.97
N SER A 55 -11.82 2.96 2.97
CA SER A 55 -12.83 3.93 3.40
C SER A 55 -12.16 5.12 4.12
N LYS A 56 -12.90 6.23 4.23
CA LYS A 56 -12.43 7.39 5.00
C LYS A 56 -12.07 7.01 6.45
N THR A 57 -12.89 6.18 7.09
CA THR A 57 -12.64 5.73 8.47
C THR A 57 -11.34 4.93 8.58
N GLU A 58 -11.03 4.07 7.60
CA GLU A 58 -9.78 3.31 7.57
C GLU A 58 -8.57 4.22 7.32
N LEU A 59 -8.72 5.26 6.48
CA LEU A 59 -7.67 6.26 6.26
C LEU A 59 -7.43 7.13 7.51
N ASP A 60 -8.50 7.59 8.17
CA ASP A 60 -8.39 8.34 9.42
C ASP A 60 -7.69 7.49 10.50
N HIS A 61 -8.07 6.22 10.65
CA HIS A 61 -7.41 5.27 11.55
C HIS A 61 -5.93 5.08 11.22
N ALA A 62 -5.58 4.96 9.94
CA ALA A 62 -4.20 4.84 9.48
C ALA A 62 -3.34 6.05 9.89
N ILE A 63 -3.88 7.26 9.73
CA ILE A 63 -3.22 8.51 10.13
C ILE A 63 -3.03 8.56 11.65
N ASP A 64 -4.06 8.22 12.41
CA ASP A 64 -4.01 8.19 13.88
C ASP A 64 -2.98 7.15 14.37
N THR A 65 -2.93 5.97 13.75
CA THR A 65 -1.95 4.93 14.07
C THR A 65 -0.52 5.42 13.83
N LEU A 66 -0.26 6.03 12.67
CA LEU A 66 1.05 6.61 12.35
C LEU A 66 1.45 7.71 13.35
N ALA A 67 0.51 8.60 13.70
CA ALA A 67 0.75 9.65 14.70
C ALA A 67 1.12 9.07 16.07
N HIS A 68 0.48 7.99 16.51
CA HIS A 68 0.83 7.28 17.75
C HIS A 68 2.24 6.65 17.71
N HIS A 69 2.77 6.37 16.52
CA HIS A 69 4.15 5.90 16.29
C HIS A 69 5.12 7.05 15.96
N GLY A 70 4.74 8.31 16.25
CA GLY A 70 5.58 9.49 16.01
C GLY A 70 5.81 9.78 14.53
N ASN A 71 4.92 9.33 13.65
CA ASN A 71 5.03 9.44 12.20
C ASN A 71 6.33 8.86 11.63
N GLN A 72 6.82 7.77 12.23
CA GLN A 72 8.04 7.12 11.82
C GLN A 72 7.89 5.60 11.83
N VAL A 73 8.28 4.94 10.74
CA VAL A 73 8.35 3.48 10.59
C VAL A 73 9.59 3.11 9.78
N ASP A 74 10.01 1.84 9.81
CA ASP A 74 11.12 1.40 8.96
C ASP A 74 10.65 1.18 7.53
N TYR A 75 9.52 0.50 7.36
CA TYR A 75 9.01 0.08 6.05
C TYR A 75 7.52 0.37 5.91
N VAL A 76 7.14 0.72 4.68
CA VAL A 76 5.73 0.89 4.29
C VAL A 76 5.37 -0.19 3.26
N LEU A 77 4.26 -0.91 3.51
CA LEU A 77 3.74 -1.96 2.62
C LEU A 77 2.34 -1.59 2.18
N THR A 78 2.15 -1.33 0.89
CA THR A 78 0.85 -0.97 0.32
C THR A 78 0.53 -1.81 -0.91
N HIS A 79 -0.72 -1.77 -1.39
CA HIS A 79 -1.05 -2.43 -2.65
C HIS A 79 -0.68 -1.57 -3.85
N THR A 80 -1.03 -0.28 -3.86
CA THR A 80 -0.56 0.70 -4.84
C THR A 80 0.43 1.68 -4.19
N CYS A 81 0.83 2.75 -4.86
CA CYS A 81 1.90 3.66 -4.45
C CYS A 81 1.44 5.11 -4.30
N PRO A 82 2.20 5.98 -3.62
CA PRO A 82 1.96 7.42 -3.62
C PRO A 82 2.18 8.04 -5.02
N LEU A 83 1.65 9.25 -5.25
CA LEU A 83 1.73 9.93 -6.55
C LEU A 83 3.16 10.18 -7.02
N ASP A 84 4.10 10.40 -6.09
CA ASP A 84 5.52 10.59 -6.44
C ASP A 84 6.08 9.34 -7.14
N ALA A 85 5.84 8.14 -6.55
CA ALA A 85 6.24 6.88 -7.18
C ALA A 85 5.45 6.62 -8.46
N LEU A 86 4.17 6.99 -8.51
CA LEU A 86 3.32 6.82 -9.67
C LEU A 86 3.82 7.63 -10.87
N SER A 87 4.32 8.84 -10.64
CA SER A 87 4.88 9.69 -11.70
C SER A 87 6.05 9.03 -12.42
N GLU A 88 6.88 8.28 -11.67
CA GLU A 88 8.01 7.53 -12.23
C GLU A 88 7.56 6.27 -12.97
N ILE A 89 6.61 5.51 -12.40
CA ILE A 89 6.03 4.32 -13.03
C ILE A 89 5.39 4.67 -14.37
N ARG A 90 4.69 5.80 -14.45
CA ARG A 90 4.05 6.29 -15.67
C ARG A 90 4.98 6.30 -16.88
N LEU A 91 6.27 6.56 -16.69
CA LEU A 91 7.26 6.57 -17.76
C LEU A 91 7.56 5.16 -18.31
N HIS A 92 7.18 4.11 -17.60
CA HIS A 92 7.51 2.72 -17.90
C HIS A 92 6.29 1.85 -18.28
N VAL A 93 5.06 2.34 -18.09
CA VAL A 93 3.84 1.61 -18.47
C VAL A 93 3.35 2.04 -19.86
N ASN A 94 3.07 1.06 -20.72
CA ASN A 94 2.61 1.32 -22.09
C ASN A 94 1.13 1.72 -22.17
N THR A 95 0.34 1.46 -21.14
CA THR A 95 -1.08 1.75 -21.08
C THR A 95 -1.34 2.66 -19.89
N TRP A 96 -1.35 3.96 -20.14
CA TRP A 96 -1.68 4.96 -19.12
C TRP A 96 -3.09 5.48 -19.36
N ASP A 97 -3.94 5.39 -18.36
CA ASP A 97 -5.27 6.01 -18.36
C ASP A 97 -5.22 7.34 -17.60
N GLU A 98 -5.24 8.45 -18.32
CA GLU A 98 -5.26 9.80 -17.73
C GLU A 98 -6.54 10.08 -16.92
N TYR A 99 -7.60 9.30 -17.16
CA TYR A 99 -8.89 9.44 -16.47
C TYR A 99 -9.02 8.45 -15.29
N ALA A 100 -7.99 7.67 -15.00
CA ALA A 100 -8.01 6.74 -13.89
C ALA A 100 -8.28 7.46 -12.55
N ASN A 101 -9.03 6.78 -11.70
CA ASN A 101 -9.29 7.28 -10.35
C ASN A 101 -8.09 7.01 -9.45
N HIS A 102 -7.30 8.02 -9.16
CA HIS A 102 -6.13 7.97 -8.29
C HIS A 102 -6.45 8.42 -6.84
N SER A 103 -7.64 8.12 -6.34
CA SER A 103 -8.03 8.54 -4.99
C SER A 103 -7.18 7.87 -3.89
N VAL A 104 -6.79 6.61 -4.09
CA VAL A 104 -5.95 5.87 -3.15
C VAL A 104 -4.51 6.40 -3.20
N GLU A 105 -3.95 6.60 -4.39
CA GLU A 105 -2.61 7.15 -4.59
C GLU A 105 -2.48 8.56 -3.99
N LYS A 106 -3.53 9.39 -4.08
CA LYS A 106 -3.59 10.71 -3.42
C LYS A 106 -3.60 10.59 -1.90
N ALA A 107 -4.35 9.65 -1.34
CA ALA A 107 -4.34 9.40 0.10
C ALA A 107 -2.98 8.89 0.57
N LEU A 108 -2.34 7.99 -0.20
CA LEU A 108 -0.98 7.52 0.08
C LEU A 108 0.05 8.64 -0.05
N GLN A 109 -0.13 9.61 -0.97
CA GLN A 109 0.73 10.79 -1.06
C GLN A 109 0.64 11.64 0.21
N ALA A 110 -0.56 11.89 0.74
CA ALA A 110 -0.70 12.63 1.99
C ALA A 110 -0.02 11.93 3.18
N ILE A 111 -0.04 10.60 3.21
CA ILE A 111 0.70 9.81 4.21
C ILE A 111 2.22 9.94 3.96
N ASN A 112 2.68 9.80 2.72
CA ASN A 112 4.07 9.93 2.34
C ASN A 112 4.68 11.27 2.81
N ASP A 113 3.93 12.36 2.64
CA ASP A 113 4.36 13.71 3.01
C ASP A 113 4.42 13.92 4.55
N ALA A 114 3.74 13.07 5.30
CA ALA A 114 3.59 13.21 6.75
C ALA A 114 4.53 12.31 7.57
N ILE A 115 5.14 11.28 6.98
CA ILE A 115 5.89 10.26 7.71
C ILE A 115 7.35 10.17 7.30
N GLN A 116 8.17 9.56 8.17
CA GLN A 116 9.55 9.17 7.88
C GLN A 116 9.64 7.65 7.80
N TYR A 117 10.31 7.14 6.77
CA TYR A 117 10.51 5.72 6.55
C TYR A 117 11.80 5.48 5.75
N LYS A 118 12.27 4.21 5.69
CA LYS A 118 13.43 3.81 4.89
C LYS A 118 13.02 3.47 3.46
N ASP A 119 12.11 2.50 3.31
CA ASP A 119 11.67 2.00 2.01
C ASP A 119 10.17 1.78 2.00
N TRP A 120 9.59 1.98 0.81
CA TRP A 120 8.16 1.78 0.51
C TRP A 120 7.99 0.71 -0.56
N TYR A 121 7.36 -0.42 -0.21
CA TYR A 121 7.11 -1.55 -1.09
C TYR A 121 5.64 -1.61 -1.49
N PHE A 122 5.37 -1.83 -2.77
CA PHE A 122 4.01 -1.89 -3.31
C PHE A 122 3.93 -2.83 -4.52
N GLY A 123 2.70 -3.26 -4.87
CA GLY A 123 2.40 -4.08 -6.04
C GLY A 123 1.58 -3.33 -7.09
N HIS A 124 0.45 -3.91 -7.52
CA HIS A 124 -0.57 -3.35 -8.41
C HIS A 124 -0.15 -3.16 -9.86
N TRP A 125 1.03 -2.64 -10.14
CA TRP A 125 1.51 -2.23 -11.47
C TRP A 125 2.10 -3.37 -12.29
N HIS A 126 2.12 -4.60 -11.77
CA HIS A 126 2.60 -5.82 -12.43
C HIS A 126 4.01 -5.67 -13.03
N MET A 127 4.89 -4.95 -12.35
CA MET A 127 6.27 -4.74 -12.74
C MET A 127 7.20 -4.76 -11.53
N ASP A 128 8.45 -5.15 -11.75
CA ASP A 128 9.54 -4.98 -10.81
C ASP A 128 10.29 -3.70 -11.16
N PHE A 129 10.30 -2.73 -10.23
CA PHE A 129 10.89 -1.41 -10.47
C PHE A 129 11.42 -0.82 -9.16
N ASP A 130 12.55 -0.15 -9.21
CA ASP A 130 13.15 0.56 -8.08
C ASP A 130 13.42 2.01 -8.48
N HIS A 131 12.99 2.94 -7.65
CA HIS A 131 13.32 4.35 -7.76
C HIS A 131 13.44 4.96 -6.36
N ASN A 132 14.65 5.37 -5.97
CA ASN A 132 14.95 5.87 -4.63
C ASN A 132 14.47 4.88 -3.54
N GLN A 133 13.59 5.34 -2.63
CA GLN A 133 12.96 4.53 -1.58
C GLN A 133 11.71 3.75 -2.04
N TYR A 134 11.32 3.84 -3.31
CA TYR A 134 10.12 3.18 -3.84
C TYR A 134 10.46 1.89 -4.58
N HIS A 135 9.77 0.80 -4.24
CA HIS A 135 10.01 -0.53 -4.77
C HIS A 135 8.72 -1.19 -5.22
N ALA A 136 8.48 -1.21 -6.54
CA ALA A 136 7.40 -2.00 -7.11
C ALA A 136 7.79 -3.48 -7.14
N MET A 137 6.88 -4.34 -6.70
CA MET A 137 7.10 -5.77 -6.50
C MET A 137 6.11 -6.59 -7.32
N TYR A 138 6.61 -7.46 -8.18
CA TYR A 138 5.79 -8.38 -8.98
C TYR A 138 6.30 -9.82 -8.95
N ASN A 139 7.49 -10.07 -9.49
CA ASN A 139 8.06 -11.43 -9.65
C ASN A 139 9.32 -11.67 -8.82
N ARG A 140 9.72 -10.73 -7.98
CA ARG A 140 10.97 -10.82 -7.21
C ARG A 140 10.72 -11.01 -5.72
N VAL A 141 11.73 -11.52 -5.03
CA VAL A 141 11.81 -11.59 -3.57
C VAL A 141 13.01 -10.75 -3.14
N LEU A 142 12.78 -9.83 -2.22
CA LEU A 142 13.83 -9.00 -1.63
C LEU A 142 14.06 -9.37 -0.18
N ARG A 143 15.33 -9.36 0.22
CA ARG A 143 15.69 -9.42 1.63
C ARG A 143 15.76 -8.00 2.18
N LEU A 144 14.97 -7.71 3.20
CA LEU A 144 15.05 -6.47 3.95
C LEU A 144 16.34 -6.47 4.80
N LYS A 145 16.96 -5.31 4.93
CA LYS A 145 18.24 -5.12 5.65
C LYS A 145 18.02 -4.36 6.94
#